data_5c113244eee2ccdcad9bd7366a5f2c17
#
_entry.id   5c113244eee2ccdcad9bd7366a5f2c17
#
_cell.length_a   1.000
_cell.length_b   1.000
_cell.length_c   1.000
_cell.angle_alpha   90.00
_cell.angle_beta   90.00
_cell.angle_gamma   90.00
#
_symmetry.space_group_name_H-M   'P 1'
#
loop_
_entity.id
_entity.type
_entity.pdbx_description
1 polymer ?
#
loop_
_entity_poly.entity_id
_entity_poly.type
_entity_poly.pdbx_seq_one_letter_code
_entity_poly.pdbx_strand_id
1 'polypeptide(L)'
;MGLKVLLGICYILFFIFVPLYDKAYWPEPTKKSLTFKMVAATAFVSIGFLGMFITGNHSQYAIRMIVGLLFGWFGDLFMHIPHPPGNPRMSVVYIGAAGFLVGHIFYVSAFVKTTAELTENYSFFSLPEIIAFFVLFVAFALMLKPVFKFQFANRFMQIALYLYSCFLIVMLIKSCVFGITYYISDAENDIIGMIILLIGAVFFFVSDLTLGIRLLGSGKGNKTIKTVSLYAYFIAQLLLSTSILFIKV
;
A
#
# COMPACT_ATOMS: atom_id res chain seq x y z
N MET A 1 17.49 -6.78 23.74
CA MET A 1 18.53 -6.85 22.69
C MET A 1 18.08 -7.70 21.50
N GLY A 2 17.51 -8.89 21.68
CA GLY A 2 17.13 -9.81 20.60
C GLY A 2 16.14 -9.25 19.57
N LEU A 3 15.08 -8.53 19.98
CA LEU A 3 14.08 -7.99 19.07
C LEU A 3 14.67 -6.94 18.10
N LYS A 4 15.59 -6.08 18.55
CA LYS A 4 16.25 -5.09 17.68
C LYS A 4 17.17 -5.76 16.65
N VAL A 5 17.85 -6.85 17.02
CA VAL A 5 18.65 -7.65 16.07
C VAL A 5 17.74 -8.30 15.03
N LEU A 6 16.62 -8.89 15.48
CA LEU A 6 15.65 -9.50 14.56
C LEU A 6 15.03 -8.47 13.61
N LEU A 7 14.73 -7.26 14.09
CA LEU A 7 14.29 -6.15 13.26
C LEU A 7 15.32 -5.82 12.16
N GLY A 8 16.61 -5.72 12.53
CA GLY A 8 17.69 -5.51 11.57
C GLY A 8 17.78 -6.62 10.51
N ILE A 9 17.60 -7.89 10.92
CA ILE A 9 17.55 -9.02 9.99
C ILE A 9 16.37 -8.87 9.01
N CYS A 10 15.19 -8.45 9.46
CA CYS A 10 14.03 -8.24 8.58
C CYS A 10 14.31 -7.15 7.53
N TYR A 11 14.96 -6.04 7.90
CA TYR A 11 15.37 -5.02 6.92
C TYR A 11 16.37 -5.59 5.91
N ILE A 12 17.38 -6.34 6.36
CA ILE A 12 18.37 -6.97 5.47
C ILE A 12 17.67 -7.94 4.49
N LEU A 13 16.80 -8.81 4.98
CA LEU A 13 16.03 -9.72 4.12
C LEU A 13 15.19 -8.94 3.11
N PHE A 14 14.52 -7.87 3.52
CA PHE A 14 13.74 -7.04 2.63
C PHE A 14 14.59 -6.48 1.48
N PHE A 15 15.72 -5.83 1.81
CA PHE A 15 16.61 -5.21 0.80
C PHE A 15 17.30 -6.21 -0.13
N ILE A 16 17.49 -7.46 0.31
CA ILE A 16 18.02 -8.53 -0.54
C ILE A 16 16.92 -9.11 -1.44
N PHE A 17 15.75 -9.44 -0.89
CA PHE A 17 14.75 -10.21 -1.62
C PHE A 17 13.90 -9.38 -2.58
N VAL A 18 13.73 -8.07 -2.38
CA VAL A 18 13.05 -7.19 -3.35
C VAL A 18 13.78 -7.15 -4.69
N PRO A 19 15.09 -6.88 -4.78
CA PRO A 19 15.81 -6.95 -6.06
C PRO A 19 15.89 -8.36 -6.66
N LEU A 20 15.98 -9.40 -5.84
CA LEU A 20 15.95 -10.79 -6.32
C LEU A 20 14.59 -11.13 -6.94
N TYR A 21 13.50 -10.64 -6.33
CA TYR A 21 12.17 -10.76 -6.87
C TYR A 21 12.04 -10.03 -8.21
N ASP A 22 12.50 -8.77 -8.31
CA ASP A 22 12.44 -8.01 -9.57
C ASP A 22 13.15 -8.74 -10.72
N LYS A 23 14.35 -9.32 -10.46
CA LYS A 23 15.10 -10.10 -11.44
C LYS A 23 14.42 -11.41 -11.83
N ALA A 24 13.74 -12.08 -10.88
CA ALA A 24 13.11 -13.38 -11.09
C ALA A 24 11.70 -13.28 -11.72
N TYR A 25 11.09 -12.09 -11.66
CA TYR A 25 9.72 -11.84 -12.13
C TYR A 25 9.71 -11.16 -13.49
N TRP A 26 9.88 -11.92 -14.56
CA TRP A 26 9.64 -11.45 -15.91
C TRP A 26 9.76 -12.61 -16.92
N PRO A 27 8.86 -12.73 -17.92
CA PRO A 27 7.62 -11.94 -18.13
C PRO A 27 6.46 -12.37 -17.23
N GLU A 28 6.50 -13.59 -16.70
CA GLU A 28 5.41 -14.23 -15.94
C GLU A 28 5.88 -14.64 -14.54
N PRO A 29 4.95 -14.74 -13.56
CA PRO A 29 5.29 -15.19 -12.23
C PRO A 29 5.72 -16.65 -12.23
N THR A 30 6.80 -16.96 -11.53
CA THR A 30 7.34 -18.29 -11.33
C THR A 30 7.29 -18.69 -9.85
N LYS A 31 7.45 -19.99 -9.53
CA LYS A 31 7.57 -20.41 -8.12
C LYS A 31 8.72 -19.69 -7.41
N LYS A 32 9.85 -19.49 -8.08
CA LYS A 32 11.01 -18.78 -7.56
C LYS A 32 10.69 -17.32 -7.28
N SER A 33 10.05 -16.62 -8.22
CA SER A 33 9.65 -15.21 -8.01
C SER A 33 8.61 -15.07 -6.90
N LEU A 34 7.66 -16.00 -6.79
CA LEU A 34 6.70 -16.03 -5.69
C LEU A 34 7.41 -16.19 -4.34
N THR A 35 8.36 -17.13 -4.22
CA THR A 35 9.12 -17.32 -2.98
C THR A 35 9.84 -16.04 -2.58
N PHE A 36 10.55 -15.39 -3.50
CA PHE A 36 11.27 -14.14 -3.19
C PHE A 36 10.31 -13.01 -2.79
N LYS A 37 9.17 -12.90 -3.46
CA LYS A 37 8.13 -11.95 -3.11
C LYS A 37 7.61 -12.18 -1.69
N MET A 38 7.30 -13.43 -1.35
CA MET A 38 6.73 -13.77 -0.05
C MET A 38 7.74 -13.59 1.09
N VAL A 39 9.05 -13.82 0.87
CA VAL A 39 10.07 -13.49 1.87
C VAL A 39 10.11 -11.97 2.12
N ALA A 40 10.12 -11.15 1.06
CA ALA A 40 10.09 -9.69 1.19
C ALA A 40 8.79 -9.21 1.87
N ALA A 41 7.65 -9.80 1.52
CA ALA A 41 6.37 -9.48 2.13
C ALA A 41 6.31 -9.89 3.61
N THR A 42 6.83 -11.05 3.97
CA THR A 42 6.93 -11.47 5.37
C THR A 42 7.87 -10.54 6.15
N ALA A 43 8.93 -10.05 5.51
CA ALA A 43 9.85 -9.12 6.15
C ALA A 43 9.15 -7.80 6.54
N PHE A 44 8.38 -7.15 5.63
CA PHE A 44 7.70 -5.90 5.99
C PHE A 44 6.61 -6.11 7.05
N VAL A 45 5.86 -7.22 7.00
CA VAL A 45 4.90 -7.54 8.07
C VAL A 45 5.61 -7.73 9.40
N SER A 46 6.73 -8.46 9.41
CA SER A 46 7.54 -8.68 10.62
C SER A 46 8.12 -7.37 11.18
N ILE A 47 8.53 -6.42 10.32
CA ILE A 47 8.98 -5.08 10.73
C ILE A 47 7.86 -4.38 11.50
N GLY A 48 6.62 -4.40 11.00
CA GLY A 48 5.47 -3.81 11.70
C GLY A 48 5.21 -4.45 13.06
N PHE A 49 5.18 -5.77 13.15
CA PHE A 49 5.02 -6.49 14.43
C PHE A 49 6.15 -6.19 15.41
N LEU A 50 7.40 -6.30 14.97
CA LEU A 50 8.56 -6.04 15.82
C LEU A 50 8.58 -4.57 16.26
N GLY A 51 8.18 -3.64 15.38
CA GLY A 51 8.03 -2.23 15.70
C GLY A 51 7.09 -2.03 16.88
N MET A 52 5.90 -2.62 16.82
CA MET A 52 4.90 -2.57 17.89
C MET A 52 5.47 -3.09 19.23
N PHE A 53 6.13 -4.26 19.22
CA PHE A 53 6.69 -4.84 20.45
C PHE A 53 7.90 -4.09 20.99
N ILE A 54 8.78 -3.56 20.12
CA ILE A 54 9.98 -2.83 20.55
C ILE A 54 9.62 -1.49 21.19
N THR A 55 8.59 -0.82 20.67
CA THR A 55 8.13 0.47 21.18
C THR A 55 7.09 0.36 22.28
N GLY A 56 6.53 -0.84 22.52
CA GLY A 56 5.38 -1.05 23.39
C GLY A 56 4.09 -0.38 22.86
N ASN A 57 4.07 -0.02 21.59
CA ASN A 57 2.96 0.70 20.96
C ASN A 57 1.82 -0.27 20.60
N HIS A 58 0.90 -0.46 21.53
CA HIS A 58 -0.32 -1.26 21.32
C HIS A 58 -1.53 -0.40 20.95
N SER A 59 -1.30 0.75 20.34
CA SER A 59 -2.34 1.68 19.91
C SER A 59 -3.24 1.10 18.81
N GLN A 60 -4.41 1.68 18.66
CA GLN A 60 -5.32 1.35 17.56
C GLN A 60 -4.69 1.60 16.19
N TYR A 61 -3.80 2.61 16.09
CA TYR A 61 -3.00 2.85 14.89
C TYR A 61 -2.16 1.62 14.53
N ALA A 62 -1.28 1.19 15.45
CA ALA A 62 -0.35 0.08 15.21
C ALA A 62 -1.07 -1.23 14.85
N ILE A 63 -2.13 -1.58 15.60
CA ILE A 63 -2.90 -2.80 15.37
C ILE A 63 -3.55 -2.79 13.97
N ARG A 64 -4.21 -1.69 13.58
CA ARG A 64 -4.87 -1.57 12.28
C ARG A 64 -3.88 -1.54 11.12
N MET A 65 -2.74 -0.87 11.29
CA MET A 65 -1.65 -0.88 10.32
C MET A 65 -1.14 -2.31 10.09
N ILE A 66 -0.91 -3.10 11.14
CA ILE A 66 -0.48 -4.50 11.03
C ILE A 66 -1.52 -5.34 10.29
N VAL A 67 -2.81 -5.18 10.60
CA VAL A 67 -3.87 -5.89 9.88
C VAL A 67 -3.86 -5.50 8.40
N GLY A 68 -3.68 -4.22 8.07
CA GLY A 68 -3.52 -3.77 6.69
C GLY A 68 -2.32 -4.41 5.98
N LEU A 69 -1.16 -4.50 6.66
CA LEU A 69 0.04 -5.18 6.14
C LEU A 69 -0.20 -6.68 5.88
N LEU A 70 -0.95 -7.36 6.78
CA LEU A 70 -1.31 -8.77 6.61
C LEU A 70 -2.21 -8.99 5.39
N PHE A 71 -3.19 -8.11 5.16
CA PHE A 71 -4.01 -8.17 3.95
C PHE A 71 -3.21 -7.83 2.69
N GLY A 72 -2.22 -6.94 2.77
CA GLY A 72 -1.24 -6.71 1.72
C GLY A 72 -0.43 -7.98 1.41
N TRP A 73 0.09 -8.67 2.43
CA TRP A 73 0.77 -9.97 2.31
C TRP A 73 -0.11 -11.03 1.64
N PHE A 74 -1.37 -11.10 2.05
CA PHE A 74 -2.36 -11.99 1.43
C PHE A 74 -2.58 -11.64 -0.06
N GLY A 75 -2.74 -10.34 -0.37
CA GLY A 75 -2.84 -9.86 -1.74
C GLY A 75 -1.62 -10.24 -2.58
N ASP A 76 -0.41 -10.11 -2.02
CA ASP A 76 0.84 -10.50 -2.66
C ASP A 76 0.90 -11.97 -3.04
N LEU A 77 0.43 -12.84 -2.14
CA LEU A 77 0.38 -14.27 -2.39
C LEU A 77 -0.50 -14.58 -3.60
N PHE A 78 -1.76 -14.11 -3.58
CA PHE A 78 -2.72 -14.43 -4.63
C PHE A 78 -2.39 -13.78 -5.97
N MET A 79 -1.95 -12.53 -5.99
CA MET A 79 -1.58 -11.83 -7.23
C MET A 79 -0.38 -12.48 -7.96
N HIS A 80 0.39 -13.33 -7.28
CA HIS A 80 1.61 -13.94 -7.83
C HIS A 80 1.61 -15.46 -7.88
N ILE A 81 0.46 -16.09 -7.67
CA ILE A 81 0.34 -17.54 -7.92
C ILE A 81 0.74 -17.82 -9.38
N PRO A 82 1.74 -18.71 -9.62
CA PRO A 82 2.16 -19.03 -10.97
C PRO A 82 1.01 -19.61 -11.81
N HIS A 83 0.95 -19.19 -13.06
CA HIS A 83 -0.03 -19.67 -14.04
C HIS A 83 0.66 -19.94 -15.38
N PRO A 84 0.05 -20.72 -16.27
CA PRO A 84 0.56 -20.92 -17.62
C PRO A 84 0.70 -19.60 -18.37
N PRO A 85 1.76 -19.43 -19.21
CA PRO A 85 1.97 -18.20 -19.96
C PRO A 85 0.72 -17.80 -20.77
N GLY A 86 0.37 -16.52 -20.71
CA GLY A 86 -0.78 -15.97 -21.44
C GLY A 86 -2.17 -16.35 -20.91
N ASN A 87 -2.27 -17.14 -19.84
CA ASN A 87 -3.55 -17.57 -19.27
C ASN A 87 -3.63 -17.29 -17.76
N PRO A 88 -3.68 -16.02 -17.32
CA PRO A 88 -3.84 -15.69 -15.93
C PRO A 88 -5.21 -16.14 -15.41
N ARG A 89 -5.22 -16.81 -14.26
CA ARG A 89 -6.48 -17.16 -13.57
C ARG A 89 -7.08 -15.88 -12.96
N MET A 90 -7.97 -15.22 -13.68
CA MET A 90 -8.55 -13.94 -13.28
C MET A 90 -9.22 -13.98 -11.89
N SER A 91 -9.81 -15.11 -11.49
CA SER A 91 -10.37 -15.29 -10.14
C SER A 91 -9.31 -15.09 -9.05
N VAL A 92 -8.10 -15.60 -9.26
CA VAL A 92 -6.99 -15.45 -8.29
C VAL A 92 -6.51 -14.00 -8.25
N VAL A 93 -6.45 -13.33 -9.39
CA VAL A 93 -6.12 -11.89 -9.48
C VAL A 93 -7.15 -11.05 -8.71
N TYR A 94 -8.46 -11.36 -8.87
CA TYR A 94 -9.52 -10.64 -8.13
C TYR A 94 -9.45 -10.88 -6.62
N ILE A 95 -9.13 -12.10 -6.17
CA ILE A 95 -8.93 -12.40 -4.74
C ILE A 95 -7.75 -11.58 -4.20
N GLY A 96 -6.64 -11.52 -4.91
CA GLY A 96 -5.49 -10.70 -4.54
C GLY A 96 -5.82 -9.21 -4.47
N ALA A 97 -6.53 -8.69 -5.48
CA ALA A 97 -6.98 -7.29 -5.49
C ALA A 97 -7.95 -6.97 -4.34
N ALA A 98 -8.85 -7.90 -4.01
CA ALA A 98 -9.73 -7.77 -2.85
C ALA A 98 -8.93 -7.74 -1.54
N GLY A 99 -7.86 -8.54 -1.42
CA GLY A 99 -6.95 -8.49 -0.28
C GLY A 99 -6.32 -7.10 -0.12
N PHE A 100 -5.79 -6.52 -1.18
CA PHE A 100 -5.26 -5.16 -1.14
C PHE A 100 -6.31 -4.12 -0.78
N LEU A 101 -7.53 -4.23 -1.34
CA LEU A 101 -8.64 -3.33 -0.99
C LEU A 101 -8.97 -3.36 0.50
N VAL A 102 -9.05 -4.56 1.09
CA VAL A 102 -9.26 -4.71 2.54
C VAL A 102 -8.07 -4.11 3.32
N GLY A 103 -6.84 -4.30 2.85
CA GLY A 103 -5.66 -3.65 3.42
C GLY A 103 -5.80 -2.12 3.45
N HIS A 104 -6.24 -1.50 2.36
CA HIS A 104 -6.49 -0.05 2.30
C HIS A 104 -7.57 0.39 3.30
N ILE A 105 -8.65 -0.38 3.46
CA ILE A 105 -9.70 -0.09 4.44
C ILE A 105 -9.11 -0.05 5.86
N PHE A 106 -8.21 -0.97 6.20
CA PHE A 106 -7.56 -0.99 7.51
C PHE A 106 -6.59 0.19 7.68
N TYR A 107 -5.82 0.58 6.65
CA TYR A 107 -4.97 1.78 6.70
C TYR A 107 -5.81 3.05 6.89
N VAL A 108 -6.87 3.24 6.09
CA VAL A 108 -7.81 4.36 6.27
C VAL A 108 -8.42 4.35 7.66
N SER A 109 -8.83 3.18 8.15
CA SER A 109 -9.36 3.02 9.50
C SER A 109 -8.35 3.39 10.60
N ALA A 110 -7.06 3.09 10.42
CA ALA A 110 -6.00 3.52 11.33
C ALA A 110 -5.91 5.05 11.35
N PHE A 111 -5.83 5.70 10.20
CA PHE A 111 -5.72 7.15 10.09
C PHE A 111 -6.94 7.87 10.67
N VAL A 112 -8.14 7.43 10.29
CA VAL A 112 -9.41 8.02 10.74
C VAL A 112 -9.59 7.92 12.26
N LYS A 113 -9.37 6.73 12.83
CA LYS A 113 -9.53 6.51 14.27
C LYS A 113 -8.53 7.35 15.07
N THR A 114 -7.28 7.35 14.66
CA THR A 114 -6.26 8.10 15.36
C THR A 114 -6.44 9.60 15.22
N THR A 115 -6.86 10.11 14.04
CA THR A 115 -7.23 11.52 13.90
C THR A 115 -8.38 11.90 14.83
N ALA A 116 -9.40 11.01 14.94
CA ALA A 116 -10.54 11.27 15.83
C ALA A 116 -10.14 11.29 17.32
N GLU A 117 -9.13 10.51 17.71
CA GLU A 117 -8.59 10.51 19.09
C GLU A 117 -7.77 11.77 19.39
N LEU A 118 -7.15 12.37 18.36
CA LEU A 118 -6.32 13.57 18.47
C LEU A 118 -7.11 14.90 18.30
N THR A 119 -8.38 14.84 17.90
CA THR A 119 -9.18 16.02 17.52
C THR A 119 -10.53 16.01 18.22
N GLU A 120 -10.85 17.03 18.99
CA GLU A 120 -12.11 17.11 19.75
C GLU A 120 -13.38 17.09 18.88
N ASN A 121 -13.34 17.75 17.71
CA ASN A 121 -14.48 17.89 16.80
C ASN A 121 -14.19 17.19 15.45
N TYR A 122 -13.97 15.87 15.48
CA TYR A 122 -13.67 15.11 14.29
C TYR A 122 -14.89 14.95 13.38
N SER A 123 -14.74 15.33 12.11
CA SER A 123 -15.66 14.95 11.01
C SER A 123 -14.99 13.95 10.10
N PHE A 124 -15.72 12.90 9.69
CA PHE A 124 -15.15 11.88 8.79
C PHE A 124 -14.68 12.48 7.47
N PHE A 125 -15.39 13.43 6.91
CA PHE A 125 -14.96 14.24 5.78
C PHE A 125 -15.19 15.72 6.08
N SER A 126 -14.12 16.51 6.03
CA SER A 126 -14.19 17.97 5.98
C SER A 126 -14.45 18.46 4.54
N LEU A 127 -14.91 19.69 4.39
CA LEU A 127 -15.14 20.28 3.06
C LEU A 127 -13.88 20.26 2.16
N PRO A 128 -12.67 20.63 2.65
CA PRO A 128 -11.45 20.52 1.85
C PRO A 128 -11.15 19.07 1.37
N GLU A 129 -11.40 18.06 2.20
CA GLU A 129 -11.20 16.65 1.84
C GLU A 129 -12.17 16.21 0.74
N ILE A 130 -13.43 16.63 0.82
CA ILE A 130 -14.43 16.36 -0.22
C ILE A 130 -14.00 17.00 -1.55
N ILE A 131 -13.56 18.24 -1.54
CA ILE A 131 -13.08 18.95 -2.74
C ILE A 131 -11.85 18.21 -3.32
N ALA A 132 -10.86 17.87 -2.46
CA ALA A 132 -9.66 17.13 -2.88
C ALA A 132 -10.02 15.78 -3.49
N PHE A 133 -10.95 15.04 -2.88
CA PHE A 133 -11.43 13.77 -3.42
C PHE A 133 -12.02 13.92 -4.83
N PHE A 134 -12.93 14.86 -5.03
CA PHE A 134 -13.54 15.05 -6.33
C PHE A 134 -12.55 15.53 -7.40
N VAL A 135 -11.63 16.44 -7.04
CA VAL A 135 -10.57 16.90 -7.96
C VAL A 135 -9.68 15.74 -8.40
N LEU A 136 -9.18 14.94 -7.45
CA LEU A 136 -8.33 13.80 -7.77
C LEU A 136 -9.07 12.71 -8.54
N PHE A 137 -10.33 12.42 -8.17
CA PHE A 137 -11.12 11.39 -8.83
C PHE A 137 -11.48 11.80 -10.29
N VAL A 138 -11.88 13.04 -10.50
CA VAL A 138 -12.18 13.57 -11.84
C VAL A 138 -10.91 13.60 -12.69
N ALA A 139 -9.79 14.08 -12.15
CA ALA A 139 -8.50 14.08 -12.85
C ALA A 139 -8.10 12.65 -13.26
N PHE A 140 -8.21 11.69 -12.35
CA PHE A 140 -7.96 10.27 -12.65
C PHE A 140 -8.89 9.75 -13.76
N ALA A 141 -10.20 9.99 -13.64
CA ALA A 141 -11.20 9.54 -14.62
C ALA A 141 -10.95 10.11 -16.01
N LEU A 142 -10.59 11.40 -16.08
CA LEU A 142 -10.25 12.07 -17.36
C LEU A 142 -8.97 11.52 -17.98
N MET A 143 -8.01 11.04 -17.19
CA MET A 143 -6.75 10.49 -17.69
C MET A 143 -6.84 9.03 -18.14
N LEU A 144 -7.88 8.28 -17.75
CA LEU A 144 -7.98 6.84 -18.03
C LEU A 144 -7.82 6.46 -19.50
N LYS A 145 -8.53 7.14 -20.41
CA LYS A 145 -8.48 6.84 -21.84
C LYS A 145 -7.36 7.59 -22.56
N PRO A 146 -7.24 8.93 -22.49
CA PRO A 146 -6.28 9.66 -23.32
C PRO A 146 -4.82 9.43 -22.90
N VAL A 147 -4.55 9.33 -21.60
CA VAL A 147 -3.17 9.20 -21.08
C VAL A 147 -2.81 7.75 -20.86
N PHE A 148 -3.61 7.01 -20.09
CA PHE A 148 -3.29 5.65 -19.68
C PHE A 148 -3.77 4.58 -20.67
N LYS A 149 -4.62 4.94 -21.64
CA LYS A 149 -5.17 4.07 -22.70
C LYS A 149 -5.79 2.79 -22.13
N PHE A 150 -6.55 2.89 -21.02
CA PHE A 150 -7.17 1.75 -20.39
C PHE A 150 -8.19 1.07 -21.29
N GLN A 151 -8.13 -0.25 -21.33
CA GLN A 151 -9.06 -1.12 -22.05
C GLN A 151 -9.76 -2.03 -21.05
N PHE A 152 -11.07 -1.99 -21.01
CA PHE A 152 -11.86 -2.81 -20.09
C PHE A 152 -12.50 -3.98 -20.85
N ALA A 153 -12.29 -5.20 -20.36
CA ALA A 153 -12.90 -6.39 -20.93
C ALA A 153 -14.43 -6.40 -20.74
N ASN A 154 -14.92 -5.80 -19.65
CA ASN A 154 -16.34 -5.70 -19.33
C ASN A 154 -16.63 -4.53 -18.36
N ARG A 155 -17.93 -4.22 -18.18
CA ARG A 155 -18.37 -3.15 -17.26
C ARG A 155 -18.02 -3.44 -15.79
N PHE A 156 -18.01 -4.71 -15.37
CA PHE A 156 -17.65 -5.08 -14.01
C PHE A 156 -16.20 -4.64 -13.69
N MET A 157 -15.26 -4.92 -14.58
CA MET A 157 -13.86 -4.50 -14.42
C MET A 157 -13.72 -2.97 -14.34
N GLN A 158 -14.49 -2.24 -15.14
CA GLN A 158 -14.50 -0.78 -15.11
C GLN A 158 -15.02 -0.25 -13.76
N ILE A 159 -16.14 -0.78 -13.26
CA ILE A 159 -16.72 -0.39 -11.98
C ILE A 159 -15.76 -0.74 -10.84
N ALA A 160 -15.16 -1.94 -10.86
CA ALA A 160 -14.18 -2.37 -9.86
C ALA A 160 -12.96 -1.44 -9.80
N LEU A 161 -12.46 -0.98 -10.96
CA LEU A 161 -11.36 -0.01 -11.00
C LEU A 161 -11.75 1.34 -10.38
N TYR A 162 -12.93 1.87 -10.72
CA TYR A 162 -13.38 3.14 -10.13
C TYR A 162 -13.56 3.03 -8.61
N LEU A 163 -14.18 1.95 -8.12
CA LEU A 163 -14.33 1.70 -6.69
C LEU A 163 -12.97 1.59 -5.99
N TYR A 164 -12.05 0.82 -6.56
CA TYR A 164 -10.69 0.69 -6.05
C TYR A 164 -9.97 2.04 -5.98
N SER A 165 -10.10 2.84 -7.04
CA SER A 165 -9.50 4.18 -7.10
C SER A 165 -10.08 5.15 -6.06
N CYS A 166 -11.36 5.04 -5.73
CA CYS A 166 -11.97 5.81 -4.64
C CYS A 166 -11.26 5.51 -3.30
N PHE A 167 -11.09 4.23 -2.96
CA PHE A 167 -10.41 3.85 -1.71
C PHE A 167 -8.95 4.29 -1.68
N LEU A 168 -8.26 4.21 -2.81
CA LEU A 168 -6.87 4.66 -2.95
C LEU A 168 -6.73 6.17 -2.74
N ILE A 169 -7.64 6.96 -3.33
CA ILE A 169 -7.68 8.43 -3.14
C ILE A 169 -8.02 8.78 -1.69
N VAL A 170 -9.01 8.10 -1.10
CA VAL A 170 -9.37 8.29 0.31
C VAL A 170 -8.19 7.96 1.22
N MET A 171 -7.47 6.87 0.97
CA MET A 171 -6.28 6.53 1.74
C MET A 171 -5.23 7.64 1.67
N LEU A 172 -4.95 8.19 0.48
CA LEU A 172 -3.99 9.27 0.31
C LEU A 172 -4.42 10.53 1.07
N ILE A 173 -5.69 10.95 0.94
CA ILE A 173 -6.22 12.13 1.64
C ILE A 173 -6.16 11.92 3.15
N LYS A 174 -6.62 10.76 3.66
CA LYS A 174 -6.64 10.48 5.10
C LYS A 174 -5.24 10.35 5.69
N SER A 175 -4.27 9.85 4.93
CA SER A 175 -2.88 9.86 5.39
C SER A 175 -2.33 11.28 5.54
N CYS A 176 -2.67 12.21 4.61
CA CYS A 176 -2.28 13.61 4.71
C CYS A 176 -2.91 14.29 5.93
N VAL A 177 -4.23 14.12 6.12
CA VAL A 177 -4.95 14.70 7.27
C VAL A 177 -4.38 14.16 8.57
N PHE A 178 -4.24 12.84 8.70
CA PHE A 178 -3.67 12.22 9.88
C PHE A 178 -2.23 12.68 10.14
N GLY A 179 -1.36 12.66 9.13
CA GLY A 179 0.03 13.05 9.29
C GLY A 179 0.18 14.50 9.78
N ILE A 180 -0.61 15.43 9.22
CA ILE A 180 -0.62 16.84 9.63
C ILE A 180 -1.18 16.96 11.06
N THR A 181 -2.31 16.30 11.37
CA THR A 181 -2.92 16.34 12.71
C THR A 181 -1.96 15.78 13.75
N TYR A 182 -1.32 14.65 13.47
CA TYR A 182 -0.34 14.02 14.34
C TYR A 182 0.83 14.97 14.64
N TYR A 183 1.39 15.59 13.61
CA TYR A 183 2.50 16.54 13.77
C TYR A 183 2.13 17.77 14.62
N ILE A 184 0.90 18.27 14.48
CA ILE A 184 0.44 19.45 15.23
C ILE A 184 0.07 19.10 16.68
N SER A 185 -0.49 17.91 16.93
CA SER A 185 -0.98 17.48 18.25
C SER A 185 0.07 16.78 19.10
N ASP A 186 1.12 16.24 18.48
CA ASP A 186 2.19 15.55 19.21
C ASP A 186 3.09 16.56 19.93
N ALA A 187 3.19 16.42 21.25
CA ALA A 187 4.05 17.29 22.09
C ALA A 187 5.54 17.14 21.72
N GLU A 188 5.96 16.00 21.18
CA GLU A 188 7.33 15.74 20.73
C GLU A 188 7.55 16.16 19.26
N ASN A 189 6.48 16.54 18.53
CA ASN A 189 6.52 16.94 17.11
C ASN A 189 7.34 15.98 16.24
N ASP A 190 7.02 14.69 16.26
CA ASP A 190 7.76 13.68 15.50
C ASP A 190 7.52 13.82 13.99
N ILE A 191 8.27 14.74 13.38
CA ILE A 191 8.26 14.99 11.94
C ILE A 191 8.68 13.74 11.14
N ILE A 192 9.53 12.87 11.73
CA ILE A 192 10.02 11.68 11.04
C ILE A 192 8.88 10.69 10.82
N GLY A 193 8.07 10.43 11.84
CA GLY A 193 6.89 9.58 11.74
C GLY A 193 5.91 10.08 10.67
N MET A 194 5.62 11.38 10.67
CA MET A 194 4.78 12.02 9.65
C MET A 194 5.36 11.84 8.24
N ILE A 195 6.64 12.15 8.02
CA ILE A 195 7.28 12.07 6.70
C ILE A 195 7.27 10.62 6.18
N ILE A 196 7.65 9.65 7.02
CA ILE A 196 7.67 8.23 6.66
C ILE A 196 6.28 7.78 6.22
N LEU A 197 5.25 8.14 6.97
CA LEU A 197 3.87 7.82 6.64
C LEU A 197 3.43 8.41 5.30
N LEU A 198 3.64 9.71 5.12
CA LEU A 198 3.19 10.43 3.92
C LEU A 198 3.90 9.92 2.66
N ILE A 199 5.21 9.74 2.72
CA ILE A 199 5.98 9.17 1.61
C ILE A 199 5.48 7.75 1.31
N GLY A 200 5.23 6.93 2.35
CA GLY A 200 4.67 5.59 2.20
C GLY A 200 3.33 5.59 1.46
N ALA A 201 2.40 6.46 1.85
CA ALA A 201 1.10 6.59 1.21
C ALA A 201 1.19 7.06 -0.25
N VAL A 202 2.07 8.01 -0.56
CA VAL A 202 2.33 8.47 -1.94
C VAL A 202 2.90 7.35 -2.80
N PHE A 203 3.89 6.61 -2.31
CA PHE A 203 4.45 5.46 -3.03
C PHE A 203 3.41 4.36 -3.24
N PHE A 204 2.50 4.16 -2.28
CA PHE A 204 1.41 3.20 -2.46
C PHE A 204 0.48 3.62 -3.60
N PHE A 205 0.07 4.89 -3.61
CA PHE A 205 -0.74 5.46 -4.68
C PHE A 205 -0.07 5.30 -6.06
N VAL A 206 1.21 5.64 -6.17
CA VAL A 206 2.00 5.48 -7.41
C VAL A 206 2.09 4.02 -7.83
N SER A 207 2.30 3.11 -6.89
CA SER A 207 2.35 1.66 -7.15
C SER A 207 1.06 1.15 -7.79
N ASP A 208 -0.08 1.47 -7.19
CA ASP A 208 -1.36 0.96 -7.65
C ASP A 208 -1.81 1.60 -8.95
N LEU A 209 -1.52 2.89 -9.14
CA LEU A 209 -1.71 3.57 -10.42
C LEU A 209 -0.90 2.88 -11.54
N THR A 210 0.40 2.64 -11.30
CA THR A 210 1.27 1.99 -12.29
C THR A 210 0.91 0.52 -12.50
N LEU A 211 0.43 -0.17 -11.47
CA LEU A 211 -0.14 -1.52 -11.59
C LEU A 211 -1.38 -1.51 -12.51
N GLY A 212 -2.30 -0.57 -12.32
CA GLY A 212 -3.46 -0.39 -13.18
C GLY A 212 -3.05 -0.13 -14.64
N ILE A 213 -2.10 0.78 -14.88
CA ILE A 213 -1.56 1.07 -16.22
C ILE A 213 -0.94 -0.19 -16.85
N ARG A 214 -0.25 -1.01 -16.06
CA ARG A 214 0.34 -2.27 -16.52
C ARG A 214 -0.70 -3.33 -16.90
N LEU A 215 -1.74 -3.47 -16.10
CA LEU A 215 -2.75 -4.52 -16.29
C LEU A 215 -3.80 -4.17 -17.34
N LEU A 216 -4.23 -2.92 -17.38
CA LEU A 216 -5.39 -2.46 -18.14
C LEU A 216 -5.06 -1.40 -19.20
N GLY A 217 -3.87 -0.82 -19.15
CA GLY A 217 -3.50 0.34 -19.97
C GLY A 217 -2.35 0.12 -20.93
N SER A 218 -1.72 1.23 -21.32
CA SER A 218 -0.59 1.29 -22.26
C SER A 218 0.70 0.64 -21.76
N GLY A 219 0.77 0.33 -20.47
CA GLY A 219 1.93 -0.33 -19.84
C GLY A 219 1.94 -1.85 -19.95
N LYS A 220 0.97 -2.44 -20.63
CA LYS A 220 0.89 -3.90 -20.80
C LYS A 220 2.15 -4.43 -21.51
N GLY A 221 2.83 -5.38 -20.87
CA GLY A 221 4.10 -5.92 -21.38
C GLY A 221 5.32 -5.01 -21.20
N ASN A 222 5.21 -3.86 -20.55
CA ASN A 222 6.33 -2.95 -20.31
C ASN A 222 7.08 -3.30 -19.01
N LYS A 223 8.35 -3.73 -19.16
CA LYS A 223 9.20 -4.12 -18.05
C LYS A 223 9.51 -2.94 -17.10
N THR A 224 9.71 -1.75 -17.63
CA THR A 224 10.02 -0.56 -16.81
C THR A 224 8.84 -0.20 -15.91
N ILE A 225 7.61 -0.17 -16.45
CA ILE A 225 6.40 0.11 -15.67
C ILE A 225 6.21 -0.96 -14.59
N LYS A 226 6.48 -2.23 -14.91
CA LYS A 226 6.47 -3.33 -13.93
C LYS A 226 7.46 -3.07 -12.80
N THR A 227 8.69 -2.73 -13.12
CA THR A 227 9.74 -2.47 -12.13
C THR A 227 9.40 -1.26 -11.25
N VAL A 228 8.90 -0.16 -11.84
CA VAL A 228 8.44 1.02 -11.09
C VAL A 228 7.32 0.66 -10.14
N SER A 229 6.28 -0.04 -10.61
CA SER A 229 5.15 -0.49 -9.76
C SER A 229 5.64 -1.36 -8.60
N LEU A 230 6.56 -2.28 -8.87
CA LEU A 230 7.11 -3.20 -7.87
C LEU A 230 7.88 -2.46 -6.78
N TYR A 231 8.84 -1.63 -7.15
CA TYR A 231 9.64 -0.90 -6.16
C TYR A 231 8.80 0.12 -5.40
N ALA A 232 7.89 0.84 -6.06
CA ALA A 232 6.97 1.74 -5.39
C ALA A 232 6.14 1.01 -4.33
N TYR A 233 5.61 -0.18 -4.65
CA TYR A 233 4.86 -1.02 -3.71
C TYR A 233 5.69 -1.42 -2.49
N PHE A 234 6.87 -1.99 -2.71
CA PHE A 234 7.69 -2.46 -1.59
C PHE A 234 8.20 -1.30 -0.74
N ILE A 235 8.58 -0.17 -1.34
CA ILE A 235 8.94 1.04 -0.59
C ILE A 235 7.75 1.51 0.26
N ALA A 236 6.54 1.55 -0.31
CA ALA A 236 5.34 1.91 0.42
C ALA A 236 5.11 1.01 1.64
N GLN A 237 5.14 -0.31 1.45
CA GLN A 237 4.92 -1.27 2.53
C GLN A 237 6.02 -1.18 3.61
N LEU A 238 7.28 -0.97 3.19
CA LEU A 238 8.38 -0.76 4.13
C LEU A 238 8.17 0.49 4.98
N LEU A 239 7.79 1.61 4.35
CA LEU A 239 7.59 2.87 5.06
C LEU A 239 6.36 2.81 5.98
N LEU A 240 5.24 2.22 5.51
CA LEU A 240 4.04 2.03 6.32
C LEU A 240 4.29 1.10 7.51
N SER A 241 5.06 0.02 7.34
CA SER A 241 5.44 -0.84 8.46
C SER A 241 6.40 -0.16 9.43
N THR A 242 7.34 0.63 8.91
CA THR A 242 8.31 1.38 9.71
C THR A 242 7.65 2.53 10.49
N SER A 243 6.56 3.12 9.98
CA SER A 243 5.84 4.21 10.67
C SER A 243 5.35 3.80 12.07
N ILE A 244 5.10 2.49 12.30
CA ILE A 244 4.69 1.95 13.61
C ILE A 244 5.76 2.14 14.68
N LEU A 245 7.03 2.25 14.28
CA LEU A 245 8.14 2.53 15.22
C LEU A 245 8.15 3.97 15.72
N PHE A 246 7.60 4.90 14.95
CA PHE A 246 7.69 6.34 15.20
C PHE A 246 6.37 6.94 15.68
N ILE A 247 5.24 6.51 15.13
CA ILE A 247 3.93 7.04 15.49
C ILE A 247 3.43 6.34 16.75
N LYS A 248 3.44 7.06 17.85
CA LYS A 248 2.96 6.63 19.16
C LYS A 248 1.74 7.47 19.53
N VAL A 249 0.59 6.84 19.67
CA VAL A 249 -0.69 7.49 20.02
C VAL A 249 -1.40 6.68 21.07
#